data_5ee54d5a222e63351edd8a84106eb597
#
_entry.id   5ee54d5a222e63351edd8a84106eb597
#
_cell.length_a   1.000
_cell.length_b   1.000
_cell.length_c   1.000
_cell.angle_alpha   90.00
_cell.angle_beta   90.00
_cell.angle_gamma   90.00
#
_symmetry.space_group_name_H-M   'P 1'
#
loop_
_entity.id
_entity.type
_entity.pdbx_description
1 polymer ?
#
loop_
_entity_poly.entity_id
_entity_poly.type
_entity_poly.pdbx_seq_one_letter_code
_entity_poly.pdbx_strand_id
1 'polypeptide(L)'
;MASGDPRVQVPANSELELGMVCVDKSTPGVTVWTMLADERFANPAGTIQGGFLTALCDTAMGAATVTWARAEDRKVFSANAEIKVSFLGAAQVGSTLICTGSVVSGGRRVAFAEAHVADGDGRPLARASSTYILTDR
;
A
#
# COMPACT_ATOMS: atom_id res chain seq x y z
N MET A 1 17.64 0.27 -2.73
CA MET A 1 18.64 -0.77 -3.00
C MET A 1 17.92 -2.08 -3.28
N ALA A 2 18.31 -2.76 -4.35
CA ALA A 2 17.72 -4.07 -4.66
C ALA A 2 18.00 -5.04 -3.52
N SER A 3 17.03 -5.90 -3.23
CA SER A 3 17.19 -6.95 -2.26
C SER A 3 18.17 -7.96 -2.79
N GLY A 4 19.12 -8.44 -2.52
CA GLY A 4 19.96 -9.49 -3.14
C GLY A 4 19.25 -10.81 -3.43
N ASP A 5 17.96 -10.91 -3.15
CA ASP A 5 17.15 -12.10 -3.39
C ASP A 5 16.57 -12.07 -4.81
N PRO A 6 16.94 -13.01 -5.71
CA PRO A 6 16.46 -13.00 -7.11
C PRO A 6 14.95 -13.25 -7.25
N ARG A 7 14.28 -13.66 -6.18
CA ARG A 7 12.82 -13.87 -6.19
C ARG A 7 12.05 -12.58 -5.91
N VAL A 8 12.75 -11.49 -5.57
CA VAL A 8 12.15 -10.23 -5.15
C VAL A 8 12.63 -9.11 -6.07
N GLN A 9 11.68 -8.46 -6.75
CA GLN A 9 11.95 -7.29 -7.57
C GLN A 9 11.47 -6.04 -6.83
N VAL A 10 12.37 -5.09 -6.62
CA VAL A 10 12.09 -3.82 -5.96
C VAL A 10 12.71 -2.68 -6.78
N PRO A 11 11.95 -1.68 -7.23
CA PRO A 11 10.48 -1.60 -7.15
C PRO A 11 9.79 -2.67 -8.00
N ALA A 12 8.58 -3.05 -7.60
CA ALA A 12 7.79 -3.99 -8.34
C ALA A 12 7.27 -3.39 -9.65
N ASN A 13 6.96 -4.23 -10.65
CA ASN A 13 6.39 -3.75 -11.91
C ASN A 13 5.09 -2.96 -11.71
N SER A 14 4.23 -3.41 -10.80
CA SER A 14 2.99 -2.71 -10.49
C SER A 14 3.22 -1.31 -9.92
N GLU A 15 4.23 -1.15 -9.10
CA GLU A 15 4.61 0.16 -8.57
C GLU A 15 5.08 1.09 -9.68
N LEU A 16 5.94 0.58 -10.57
CA LEU A 16 6.46 1.36 -11.70
C LEU A 16 5.34 1.76 -12.67
N GLU A 17 4.45 0.83 -13.01
CA GLU A 17 3.37 1.09 -13.97
C GLU A 17 2.33 2.06 -13.43
N LEU A 18 2.02 1.99 -12.14
CA LEU A 18 1.01 2.85 -11.52
C LEU A 18 1.60 4.13 -10.93
N GLY A 19 2.92 4.27 -10.97
CA GLY A 19 3.60 5.45 -10.45
C GLY A 19 3.59 5.55 -8.92
N MET A 20 3.55 4.41 -8.24
CA MET A 20 3.60 4.37 -6.78
C MET A 20 5.04 4.53 -6.31
N VAL A 21 5.27 5.42 -5.34
CA VAL A 21 6.57 5.67 -4.76
C VAL A 21 6.49 5.57 -3.24
N CYS A 22 7.36 4.75 -2.66
CA CYS A 22 7.50 4.72 -1.20
C CYS A 22 8.35 5.91 -0.76
N VAL A 23 7.75 6.80 0.02
CA VAL A 23 8.43 8.02 0.50
C VAL A 23 8.94 7.90 1.92
N ASP A 24 8.43 6.96 2.70
CA ASP A 24 8.89 6.72 4.07
C ASP A 24 8.62 5.27 4.47
N LYS A 25 9.66 4.60 4.93
CA LYS A 25 9.60 3.26 5.53
C LYS A 25 10.56 3.14 6.73
N SER A 26 10.85 4.28 7.36
CA SER A 26 11.82 4.35 8.46
C SER A 26 11.28 3.78 9.77
N THR A 27 9.96 3.71 9.93
CA THR A 27 9.33 3.14 11.12
C THR A 27 8.87 1.72 10.82
N PRO A 28 9.38 0.69 11.54
CA PRO A 28 8.92 -0.68 11.33
C PRO A 28 7.40 -0.80 11.44
N GLY A 29 6.80 -1.49 10.48
CA GLY A 29 5.35 -1.67 10.45
C GLY A 29 4.55 -0.49 9.93
N VAL A 30 5.20 0.56 9.44
CA VAL A 30 4.54 1.72 8.84
C VAL A 30 5.24 2.10 7.53
N THR A 31 4.45 2.30 6.48
CA THR A 31 4.98 2.82 5.20
C THR A 31 4.09 3.94 4.68
N VAL A 32 4.70 4.91 4.04
CA VAL A 32 3.99 6.02 3.39
C VAL A 32 4.35 6.03 1.90
N TRP A 33 3.31 6.09 1.09
CA TRP A 33 3.42 6.03 -0.36
C TRP A 33 2.70 7.18 -1.02
N THR A 34 3.17 7.56 -2.20
CA THR A 34 2.49 8.53 -3.05
C THR A 34 2.16 7.91 -4.40
N MET A 35 1.10 8.40 -5.03
CA MET A 35 0.71 8.05 -6.40
C MET A 35 0.01 9.24 -7.03
N LEU A 36 0.37 9.59 -8.27
CA LEU A 36 -0.37 10.58 -9.01
C LEU A 36 -1.73 10.00 -9.41
N ALA A 37 -2.80 10.78 -9.20
CA ALA A 37 -4.13 10.45 -9.69
C ALA A 37 -4.19 10.73 -11.20
N ASP A 38 -3.65 9.80 -11.98
CA ASP A 38 -3.51 9.91 -13.43
C ASP A 38 -4.87 9.77 -14.12
N GLU A 39 -5.10 10.56 -15.16
CA GLU A 39 -6.35 10.50 -15.94
C GLU A 39 -6.59 9.11 -16.57
N ARG A 40 -5.52 8.32 -16.79
CA ARG A 40 -5.66 6.94 -17.27
C ARG A 40 -6.48 6.06 -16.34
N PHE A 41 -6.58 6.44 -15.08
CA PHE A 41 -7.27 5.66 -14.04
C PHE A 41 -8.67 6.18 -13.75
N ALA A 42 -9.16 7.12 -14.57
CA ALA A 42 -10.45 7.74 -14.36
C ALA A 42 -11.61 6.79 -14.72
N ASN A 43 -12.65 6.85 -13.92
CA ASN A 43 -13.92 6.18 -14.17
C ASN A 43 -14.78 7.03 -15.11
N PRO A 44 -16.00 6.56 -15.52
CA PRO A 44 -16.86 7.35 -16.39
C PRO A 44 -17.27 8.73 -15.86
N ALA A 45 -17.20 8.93 -14.53
CA ALA A 45 -17.52 10.22 -13.92
C ALA A 45 -16.32 11.18 -13.89
N GLY A 46 -15.14 10.76 -14.37
CA GLY A 46 -13.93 11.59 -14.40
C GLY A 46 -13.16 11.64 -13.09
N THR A 47 -13.47 10.77 -12.14
CA THR A 47 -12.70 10.60 -10.91
C THR A 47 -11.94 9.27 -10.94
N ILE A 48 -10.99 9.10 -10.05
CA ILE A 48 -10.16 7.89 -10.04
C ILE A 48 -11.00 6.69 -9.62
N GLN A 49 -10.94 5.62 -10.42
CA GLN A 49 -11.63 4.38 -10.09
C GLN A 49 -11.11 3.81 -8.77
N GLY A 50 -12.03 3.35 -7.92
CA GLY A 50 -11.69 2.88 -6.58
C GLY A 50 -10.69 1.74 -6.54
N GLY A 51 -10.65 0.90 -7.58
CA GLY A 51 -9.67 -0.19 -7.66
C GLY A 51 -8.22 0.29 -7.61
N PHE A 52 -7.92 1.48 -8.11
CA PHE A 52 -6.56 2.04 -8.05
C PHE A 52 -6.22 2.54 -6.65
N LEU A 53 -7.17 3.08 -5.92
CA LEU A 53 -7.00 3.40 -4.49
C LEU A 53 -6.78 2.12 -3.69
N THR A 54 -7.51 1.07 -4.03
CA THR A 54 -7.35 -0.26 -3.41
C THR A 54 -5.95 -0.82 -3.65
N ALA A 55 -5.44 -0.72 -4.87
CA ALA A 55 -4.08 -1.16 -5.20
C ALA A 55 -3.03 -0.40 -4.38
N LEU A 56 -3.21 0.91 -4.22
CA LEU A 56 -2.31 1.73 -3.41
C LEU A 56 -2.35 1.31 -1.94
N CYS A 57 -3.54 1.06 -1.39
CA CYS A 57 -3.69 0.56 -0.02
C CYS A 57 -3.02 -0.79 0.17
N ASP A 58 -3.22 -1.73 -0.76
CA ASP A 58 -2.60 -3.05 -0.70
C ASP A 58 -1.08 -2.95 -0.71
N THR A 59 -0.53 -2.12 -1.59
CA THR A 59 0.92 -1.89 -1.67
C THR A 59 1.47 -1.36 -0.35
N ALA A 60 0.84 -0.34 0.22
CA ALA A 60 1.30 0.27 1.46
C ALA A 60 1.20 -0.69 2.66
N MET A 61 0.10 -1.43 2.76
CA MET A 61 -0.11 -2.40 3.84
C MET A 61 0.85 -3.59 3.72
N GLY A 62 1.00 -4.13 2.51
CA GLY A 62 1.91 -5.25 2.27
C GLY A 62 3.35 -4.88 2.60
N ALA A 63 3.81 -3.71 2.16
CA ALA A 63 5.14 -3.20 2.51
C ALA A 63 5.30 -3.00 4.02
N ALA A 64 4.25 -2.53 4.70
CA ALA A 64 4.28 -2.37 6.15
C ALA A 64 4.52 -3.70 6.87
N THR A 65 3.87 -4.78 6.42
CA THR A 65 4.08 -6.11 7.01
C THR A 65 5.52 -6.61 6.81
N VAL A 66 6.11 -6.33 5.65
CA VAL A 66 7.49 -6.73 5.34
C VAL A 66 8.47 -5.98 6.25
N THR A 67 8.31 -4.67 6.43
CA THR A 67 9.17 -3.89 7.32
C THR A 67 9.01 -4.31 8.78
N TRP A 68 7.77 -4.62 9.19
CA TRP A 68 7.48 -5.11 10.52
C TRP A 68 8.19 -6.44 10.81
N ALA A 69 8.12 -7.40 9.87
CA ALA A 69 8.78 -8.69 10.02
C ALA A 69 10.32 -8.55 10.05
N ARG A 70 10.86 -7.63 9.24
CA ARG A 70 12.31 -7.39 9.19
C ARG A 70 12.85 -6.87 10.52
N ALA A 71 12.09 -6.08 11.24
CA ALA A 71 12.48 -5.61 12.58
C ALA A 71 12.62 -6.76 13.58
N GLU A 72 11.98 -7.90 13.30
CA GLU A 72 12.09 -9.16 14.06
C GLU A 72 13.07 -10.13 13.41
N ASP A 73 13.99 -9.64 12.58
CA ASP A 73 14.97 -10.44 11.82
C ASP A 73 14.34 -11.49 10.91
N ARG A 74 13.14 -11.22 10.41
CA ARG A 74 12.43 -12.11 9.49
C ARG A 74 12.31 -11.49 8.12
N LYS A 75 12.56 -12.32 7.09
CA LYS A 75 12.28 -11.99 5.69
C LYS A 75 11.08 -12.81 5.25
N VAL A 76 10.04 -12.13 4.79
CA VAL A 76 8.78 -12.77 4.44
C VAL A 76 8.29 -12.35 3.06
N PHE A 77 7.55 -13.25 2.41
CA PHE A 77 6.57 -12.87 1.39
C PHE A 77 5.26 -12.59 2.12
N SER A 78 4.57 -11.55 1.67
CA SER A 78 3.31 -11.12 2.25
C SER A 78 2.22 -11.21 1.19
N ALA A 79 1.20 -12.01 1.43
CA ALA A 79 0.07 -12.20 0.52
C ALA A 79 -1.21 -11.71 1.20
N ASN A 80 -1.91 -10.81 0.53
CA ASN A 80 -3.19 -10.30 1.03
C ASN A 80 -4.25 -11.39 0.90
N ALA A 81 -4.84 -11.82 2.01
CA ALA A 81 -5.89 -12.82 2.03
C ALA A 81 -7.28 -12.20 1.85
N GLU A 82 -7.47 -10.99 2.33
CA GLU A 82 -8.70 -10.23 2.17
C GLU A 82 -8.42 -8.75 2.36
N ILE A 83 -9.18 -7.91 1.67
CA ILE A 83 -9.12 -6.46 1.83
C ILE A 83 -10.55 -5.92 1.87
N LYS A 84 -10.79 -5.03 2.82
CA LYS A 84 -11.99 -4.21 2.85
C LYS A 84 -11.58 -2.76 2.63
N VAL A 85 -12.24 -2.09 1.69
CA VAL A 85 -11.98 -0.67 1.42
C VAL A 85 -13.29 0.11 1.54
N SER A 86 -13.23 1.22 2.26
CA SER A 86 -14.30 2.21 2.31
C SER A 86 -13.84 3.44 1.55
N PHE A 87 -14.62 3.85 0.54
CA PHE A 87 -14.34 5.04 -0.24
C PHE A 87 -15.10 6.23 0.38
N LEU A 88 -14.34 7.23 0.85
CA LEU A 88 -14.87 8.33 1.64
C LEU A 88 -15.02 9.62 0.84
N GLY A 89 -14.31 9.73 -0.27
CA GLY A 89 -14.35 10.89 -1.14
C GLY A 89 -13.82 10.57 -2.53
N ALA A 90 -14.16 11.39 -3.50
CA ALA A 90 -13.70 11.24 -4.86
C ALA A 90 -12.25 11.74 -5.00
N ALA A 91 -11.38 10.92 -5.56
CA ALA A 91 -10.03 11.32 -5.92
C ALA A 91 -10.05 12.02 -7.27
N GLN A 92 -9.66 13.28 -7.30
CA GLN A 92 -9.66 14.09 -8.52
C GLN A 92 -8.43 13.82 -9.37
N VAL A 93 -8.62 13.74 -10.67
CA VAL A 93 -7.52 13.63 -11.62
C VAL A 93 -6.54 14.80 -11.43
N GLY A 94 -5.24 14.49 -11.41
CA GLY A 94 -4.18 15.47 -11.24
C GLY A 94 -3.75 15.68 -9.79
N SER A 95 -4.51 15.19 -8.81
CA SER A 95 -4.11 15.31 -7.40
C SER A 95 -3.03 14.27 -7.06
N THR A 96 -2.30 14.52 -5.98
CA THR A 96 -1.36 13.56 -5.41
C THR A 96 -2.07 12.77 -4.32
N LEU A 97 -2.04 11.45 -4.44
CA LEU A 97 -2.61 10.55 -3.45
C LEU A 97 -1.50 10.15 -2.47
N ILE A 98 -1.78 10.25 -1.18
CA ILE A 98 -0.85 9.88 -0.12
C ILE A 98 -1.48 8.76 0.68
N CYS A 99 -0.80 7.63 0.76
CA CYS A 99 -1.29 6.45 1.47
C CYS A 99 -0.34 6.06 2.58
N THR A 100 -0.88 5.90 3.77
CA THR A 100 -0.14 5.37 4.92
C THR A 100 -0.69 3.99 5.24
N GLY A 101 0.18 2.99 5.23
CA GLY A 101 -0.13 1.63 5.66
C GLY A 101 0.55 1.32 6.98
N SER A 102 -0.14 0.64 7.87
CA SER A 102 0.41 0.27 9.18
C SER A 102 -0.05 -1.10 9.63
N VAL A 103 0.85 -1.83 10.27
CA VAL A 103 0.52 -3.09 10.93
C VAL A 103 -0.17 -2.78 12.26
N VAL A 104 -1.37 -3.34 12.42
CA VAL A 104 -2.16 -3.20 13.65
C VAL A 104 -1.75 -4.28 14.66
N SER A 105 -1.60 -5.50 14.16
CA SER A 105 -1.24 -6.65 14.98
C SER A 105 -0.61 -7.70 14.09
N GLY A 106 0.47 -8.30 14.52
CA GLY A 106 1.16 -9.31 13.73
C GLY A 106 1.62 -10.48 14.55
N GLY A 107 1.60 -11.63 13.93
CA GLY A 107 2.13 -12.89 14.42
C GLY A 107 3.07 -13.50 13.41
N ARG A 108 3.37 -14.79 13.59
CA ARG A 108 4.31 -15.48 12.71
C ARG A 108 3.76 -15.68 11.30
N ARG A 109 2.48 -16.02 11.17
CA ARG A 109 1.84 -16.39 9.91
C ARG A 109 0.84 -15.38 9.38
N VAL A 110 0.31 -14.55 10.27
CA VAL A 110 -0.78 -13.63 9.94
C VAL A 110 -0.46 -12.27 10.52
N ALA A 111 -0.68 -11.23 9.71
CA ALA A 111 -0.62 -9.85 10.16
C ALA A 111 -1.88 -9.12 9.70
N PHE A 112 -2.40 -8.28 10.58
CA PHE A 112 -3.51 -7.39 10.30
C PHE A 112 -2.98 -5.99 10.07
N ALA A 113 -3.41 -5.35 9.00
CA ALA A 113 -2.94 -4.02 8.63
C ALA A 113 -4.10 -3.11 8.27
N GLU A 114 -3.87 -1.82 8.40
CA GLU A 114 -4.77 -0.77 8.00
C GLU A 114 -4.06 0.21 7.06
N ALA A 115 -4.83 0.89 6.24
CA ALA A 115 -4.33 1.97 5.41
C ALA A 115 -5.36 3.08 5.31
N HIS A 116 -4.87 4.29 5.02
CA HIS A 116 -5.73 5.39 4.65
C HIS A 116 -5.08 6.18 3.51
N VAL A 117 -5.92 6.68 2.63
CA VAL A 117 -5.52 7.53 1.51
C VAL A 117 -6.11 8.91 1.71
N ALA A 118 -5.28 9.92 1.55
CA ALA A 118 -5.69 11.32 1.54
C ALA A 118 -5.14 12.02 0.30
N ASP A 119 -5.73 13.16 -0.09
CA ASP A 119 -5.14 14.03 -1.09
C ASP A 119 -4.11 14.99 -0.46
N GLY A 120 -3.50 15.84 -1.29
CA GLY A 120 -2.47 16.78 -0.85
C GLY A 120 -2.98 17.82 0.18
N ASP A 121 -4.28 18.04 0.26
CA ASP A 121 -4.91 18.93 1.23
C ASP A 121 -5.30 18.21 2.53
N GLY A 122 -5.01 16.92 2.61
CA GLY A 122 -5.34 16.10 3.78
C GLY A 122 -6.77 15.60 3.81
N ARG A 123 -7.54 15.76 2.72
CA ARG A 123 -8.92 15.26 2.65
C ARG A 123 -8.91 13.73 2.57
N PRO A 124 -9.63 13.03 3.46
CA PRO A 124 -9.67 11.58 3.43
C PRO A 124 -10.43 11.07 2.19
N LEU A 125 -9.82 10.13 1.48
CA LEU A 125 -10.37 9.55 0.24
C LEU A 125 -10.75 8.09 0.40
N ALA A 126 -9.99 7.31 1.18
CA ALA A 126 -10.27 5.90 1.41
C ALA A 126 -9.65 5.42 2.71
N ARG A 127 -10.24 4.37 3.27
CA ARG A 127 -9.66 3.60 4.37
C ARG A 127 -9.76 2.13 4.03
N ALA A 128 -8.74 1.36 4.43
CA ALA A 128 -8.70 -0.06 4.18
C ALA A 128 -8.26 -0.83 5.41
N SER A 129 -8.66 -2.08 5.45
CA SER A 129 -8.13 -3.06 6.40
C SER A 129 -7.90 -4.37 5.67
N SER A 130 -6.85 -5.09 6.04
CA SER A 130 -6.46 -6.33 5.39
C SER A 130 -5.89 -7.34 6.37
N THR A 131 -6.01 -8.60 5.96
CA THR A 131 -5.33 -9.72 6.61
C THR A 131 -4.27 -10.25 5.64
N TYR A 132 -3.03 -10.28 6.09
CA TYR A 132 -1.90 -10.79 5.29
C TYR A 132 -1.43 -12.12 5.82
N ILE A 133 -1.15 -13.04 4.90
CA ILE A 133 -0.50 -14.31 5.21
C ILE A 133 1.00 -14.13 4.95
N LEU A 134 1.79 -14.43 5.97
CA LEU A 134 3.25 -14.29 5.92
C LEU A 134 3.88 -15.65 5.72
N THR A 135 4.78 -15.73 4.75
CA THR A 135 5.55 -16.94 4.43
C THR A 135 7.03 -16.57 4.45
N ASP A 136 7.83 -17.32 5.18
CA ASP A 136 9.28 -17.08 5.24
C ASP A 136 9.91 -17.27 3.86
N ARG A 137 10.91 -16.44 3.52
CA ARG A 137 11.68 -16.51 2.30
C ARG A 137 13.18 -16.60 2.51
#